data_c3fafb1bb0859fdf18106a6d88e9feb4
#
_entry.id   c3fafb1bb0859fdf18106a6d88e9feb4
#
_cell.length_a   1.000
_cell.length_b   1.000
_cell.length_c   1.000
_cell.angle_alpha   90.00
_cell.angle_beta   90.00
_cell.angle_gamma   90.00
#
_symmetry.space_group_name_H-M   'P 1'
#
loop_
_entity.id
_entity.type
_entity.pdbx_description
1 polymer ?
#
loop_
_entity_poly.entity_id
_entity_poly.type
_entity_poly.pdbx_seq_one_letter_code
_entity_poly.pdbx_strand_id
1 'polypeptide(L)'
;MPIPFRPIARLLTRTLRPAPKVDLTAAQDLLQQMEQGSAEHGVLITVNHYFAPDFHAWWFVILISAIFPVDIHWVVTSGWTDSGWLTGFTHWLFPRGARVLGFTPMPAMPPIPAEAELRASAVRSVLKFASTASLPVIGMSPEGGDQPGGVLGRLPPGVGRFMHLLSRSCPHIIPVGVWKEQGCINLKFGTPYQLNLQSALSADERDRLVGNIVMHNIASVLPEQLRGEYS
;
A
#
# COMPACT_ATOMS: atom_id res chain seq x y z
N MET A 1 -17.52 -4.77 -14.80
CA MET A 1 -17.30 -4.39 -13.38
C MET A 1 -16.18 -5.25 -12.82
N PRO A 2 -15.26 -4.72 -12.02
CA PRO A 2 -14.29 -5.54 -11.30
C PRO A 2 -14.97 -6.43 -10.26
N ILE A 3 -14.34 -7.57 -9.96
CA ILE A 3 -14.84 -8.49 -8.94
C ILE A 3 -14.48 -7.90 -7.57
N PRO A 4 -15.44 -7.80 -6.62
CA PRO A 4 -15.14 -7.37 -5.25
C PRO A 4 -14.10 -8.29 -4.60
N PHE A 5 -12.97 -7.74 -4.15
CA PHE A 5 -11.89 -8.55 -3.59
C PHE A 5 -12.09 -8.89 -2.10
N ARG A 6 -12.77 -8.03 -1.37
CA ARG A 6 -12.98 -8.19 0.09
C ARG A 6 -13.62 -9.53 0.48
N PRO A 7 -14.67 -10.06 -0.18
CA PRO A 7 -15.22 -11.37 0.16
C PRO A 7 -14.20 -12.51 -0.03
N ILE A 8 -13.40 -12.44 -1.11
CA ILE A 8 -12.34 -13.40 -1.40
C ILE A 8 -11.27 -13.33 -0.31
N ALA A 9 -10.82 -12.13 0.03
CA ALA A 9 -9.83 -11.90 1.08
C ALA A 9 -10.30 -12.45 2.44
N ARG A 10 -11.55 -12.24 2.82
CA ARG A 10 -12.14 -12.79 4.05
C ARG A 10 -12.18 -14.31 4.06
N LEU A 11 -12.44 -14.94 2.92
CA LEU A 11 -12.40 -16.39 2.81
C LEU A 11 -10.98 -16.93 2.98
N LEU A 12 -10.00 -16.31 2.32
CA LEU A 12 -8.59 -16.71 2.38
C LEU A 12 -8.01 -16.55 3.80
N THR A 13 -8.35 -15.48 4.50
CA THR A 13 -7.84 -15.25 5.86
C THR A 13 -8.33 -16.27 6.88
N ARG A 14 -9.49 -16.91 6.65
CA ARG A 14 -10.00 -17.98 7.53
C ARG A 14 -9.12 -19.24 7.54
N THR A 15 -8.30 -19.42 6.51
CA THR A 15 -7.39 -20.58 6.39
C THR A 15 -6.05 -20.37 7.05
N LEU A 16 -5.69 -19.14 7.42
CA LEU A 16 -4.41 -18.81 8.05
C LEU A 16 -4.31 -19.39 9.47
N ARG A 17 -3.18 -20.03 9.71
CA ARG A 17 -2.83 -20.57 11.05
C ARG A 17 -1.34 -20.30 11.32
N PRO A 18 -0.96 -19.73 12.46
CA PRO A 18 -1.85 -19.12 13.46
C PRO A 18 -2.63 -17.92 12.91
N ALA A 19 -3.74 -17.57 13.55
CA ALA A 19 -4.53 -16.40 13.17
C ALA A 19 -3.68 -15.13 13.31
N PRO A 20 -3.76 -14.19 12.38
CA PRO A 20 -3.04 -12.91 12.46
C PRO A 20 -3.44 -12.12 13.69
N LYS A 21 -2.48 -11.46 14.32
CA LYS A 21 -2.73 -10.46 15.37
C LYS A 21 -2.98 -9.10 14.72
N VAL A 22 -4.10 -8.48 15.02
CA VAL A 22 -4.52 -7.23 14.39
C VAL A 22 -4.79 -6.18 15.48
N ASP A 23 -4.11 -5.05 15.37
CA ASP A 23 -4.34 -3.86 16.20
C ASP A 23 -4.91 -2.73 15.33
N LEU A 24 -6.18 -2.40 15.56
CA LEU A 24 -6.93 -1.35 14.86
C LEU A 24 -7.16 -0.12 15.73
N THR A 25 -6.71 -0.14 16.98
CA THR A 25 -7.09 0.84 18.02
C THR A 25 -6.92 2.28 17.53
N ALA A 26 -5.80 2.60 16.89
CA ALA A 26 -5.51 3.97 16.47
C ALA A 26 -6.30 4.45 15.22
N ALA A 27 -6.88 3.53 14.45
CA ALA A 27 -7.66 3.84 13.24
C ALA A 27 -9.16 3.55 13.41
N GLN A 28 -9.59 3.10 14.58
CA GLN A 28 -10.93 2.56 14.83
C GLN A 28 -12.04 3.53 14.45
N ASP A 29 -11.91 4.80 14.83
CA ASP A 29 -12.95 5.81 14.58
C ASP A 29 -13.17 6.04 13.08
N LEU A 30 -12.08 6.15 12.30
CA LEU A 30 -12.17 6.32 10.85
C LEU A 30 -12.76 5.08 10.18
N LEU A 31 -12.35 3.88 10.60
CA LEU A 31 -12.90 2.64 10.08
C LEU A 31 -14.40 2.50 10.38
N GLN A 32 -14.84 2.91 11.56
CA GLN A 32 -16.25 2.93 11.94
C GLN A 32 -17.06 3.93 11.11
N GLN A 33 -16.52 5.14 10.88
CA GLN A 33 -17.16 6.12 9.98
C GLN A 33 -17.32 5.57 8.57
N MET A 34 -16.30 4.87 8.05
CA MET A 34 -16.39 4.22 6.74
C MET A 34 -17.43 3.11 6.70
N GLU A 35 -17.52 2.30 7.74
CA GLU A 35 -18.51 1.22 7.86
C GLU A 35 -19.94 1.75 7.90
N GLN A 36 -20.15 2.88 8.57
CA GLN A 36 -21.44 3.57 8.66
C GLN A 36 -21.78 4.40 7.43
N GLY A 37 -20.85 4.52 6.46
CA GLY A 37 -21.03 5.37 5.28
C GLY A 37 -21.03 6.87 5.58
N SER A 38 -20.51 7.27 6.74
CA SER A 38 -20.39 8.67 7.18
C SER A 38 -19.02 9.30 6.90
N ALA A 39 -18.07 8.53 6.35
CA ALA A 39 -16.79 9.08 5.92
C ALA A 39 -16.98 9.99 4.70
N GLU A 40 -16.54 11.23 4.81
CA GLU A 40 -16.71 12.25 3.76
C GLU A 40 -15.57 12.25 2.73
N HIS A 41 -14.42 11.71 3.10
CA HIS A 41 -13.20 11.80 2.31
C HIS A 41 -12.55 10.44 2.06
N GLY A 42 -11.84 10.35 0.94
CA GLY A 42 -11.07 9.18 0.59
C GLY A 42 -9.93 8.88 1.56
N VAL A 43 -9.44 7.64 1.52
CA VAL A 43 -8.40 7.12 2.41
C VAL A 43 -7.25 6.55 1.59
N LEU A 44 -6.02 6.90 1.95
CA LEU A 44 -4.80 6.30 1.45
C LEU A 44 -4.19 5.39 2.53
N ILE A 45 -4.04 4.11 2.23
CA ILE A 45 -3.41 3.12 3.11
C ILE A 45 -1.97 2.95 2.66
N THR A 46 -1.03 3.20 3.55
CA THR A 46 0.40 3.01 3.30
C THR A 46 0.92 1.88 4.18
N VAL A 47 1.55 0.87 3.56
CA VAL A 47 2.02 -0.32 4.27
C VAL A 47 3.47 -0.60 3.93
N ASN A 48 4.30 -1.01 4.91
CA ASN A 48 5.66 -1.43 4.64
C ASN A 48 5.69 -2.69 3.75
N HIS A 49 6.70 -2.79 2.88
CA HIS A 49 6.88 -3.95 2.02
C HIS A 49 7.66 -5.05 2.75
N TYR A 50 7.00 -5.66 3.75
CA TYR A 50 7.61 -6.70 4.56
C TYR A 50 7.90 -7.96 3.73
N PHE A 51 9.11 -8.45 3.84
CA PHE A 51 9.57 -9.69 3.22
C PHE A 51 10.18 -10.64 4.25
N ALA A 52 9.79 -11.90 4.17
CA ALA A 52 10.42 -13.01 4.86
C ALA A 52 10.33 -14.27 3.96
N PRO A 53 11.19 -15.28 4.12
CA PRO A 53 11.18 -16.48 3.27
C PRO A 53 9.83 -17.20 3.18
N ASP A 54 9.04 -17.09 4.22
CA ASP A 54 7.71 -17.70 4.36
C ASP A 54 6.56 -16.66 4.40
N PHE A 55 6.83 -15.41 3.97
CA PHE A 55 5.84 -14.34 3.89
C PHE A 55 6.01 -13.55 2.60
N HIS A 56 5.00 -13.50 1.78
CA HIS A 56 4.97 -12.73 0.54
C HIS A 56 4.05 -11.52 0.66
N ALA A 57 4.37 -10.45 -0.04
CA ALA A 57 3.65 -9.18 0.00
C ALA A 57 2.14 -9.30 -0.27
N TRP A 58 1.68 -10.26 -1.07
CA TRP A 58 0.24 -10.45 -1.30
C TRP A 58 -0.56 -10.74 -0.02
N TRP A 59 0.09 -11.26 1.05
CA TRP A 59 -0.60 -11.52 2.31
C TRP A 59 -1.08 -10.26 2.99
N PHE A 60 -0.31 -9.16 2.96
CA PHE A 60 -0.80 -7.91 3.54
C PHE A 60 -1.97 -7.33 2.73
N VAL A 61 -1.96 -7.46 1.38
CA VAL A 61 -3.08 -7.07 0.53
C VAL A 61 -4.35 -7.83 0.93
N ILE A 62 -4.25 -9.15 1.08
CA ILE A 62 -5.37 -10.01 1.50
C ILE A 62 -5.83 -9.65 2.92
N LEU A 63 -4.91 -9.55 3.88
CA LEU A 63 -5.24 -9.32 5.28
C LEU A 63 -5.90 -7.96 5.49
N ILE A 64 -5.31 -6.90 4.94
CA ILE A 64 -5.87 -5.55 5.06
C ILE A 64 -7.23 -5.47 4.36
N SER A 65 -7.37 -6.06 3.16
CA SER A 65 -8.66 -6.08 2.44
C SER A 65 -9.75 -6.86 3.18
N ALA A 66 -9.39 -7.91 3.91
CA ALA A 66 -10.37 -8.68 4.71
C ALA A 66 -10.92 -7.88 5.90
N ILE A 67 -10.06 -7.04 6.49
CA ILE A 67 -10.36 -6.23 7.68
C ILE A 67 -11.12 -4.96 7.32
N PHE A 68 -10.71 -4.30 6.24
CA PHE A 68 -11.25 -3.00 5.85
C PHE A 68 -12.76 -3.06 5.56
N PRO A 69 -13.55 -2.03 5.93
CA PRO A 69 -15.02 -2.08 5.79
C PRO A 69 -15.50 -1.97 4.33
N VAL A 70 -14.67 -1.44 3.43
CA VAL A 70 -14.95 -1.27 2.01
C VAL A 70 -13.87 -1.89 1.13
N ASP A 71 -14.13 -2.07 -0.18
CA ASP A 71 -13.12 -2.55 -1.11
C ASP A 71 -12.00 -1.51 -1.29
N ILE A 72 -10.76 -2.00 -1.34
CA ILE A 72 -9.56 -1.19 -1.50
C ILE A 72 -9.06 -1.33 -2.95
N HIS A 73 -8.79 -0.21 -3.60
CA HIS A 73 -8.09 -0.17 -4.88
C HIS A 73 -6.57 -0.26 -4.63
N TRP A 74 -5.99 -1.44 -4.84
CA TRP A 74 -4.57 -1.65 -4.61
C TRP A 74 -3.72 -1.25 -5.81
N VAL A 75 -2.59 -0.60 -5.52
CA VAL A 75 -1.47 -0.47 -6.44
C VAL A 75 -0.54 -1.65 -6.20
N VAL A 76 -0.47 -2.58 -7.17
CA VAL A 76 0.27 -3.84 -7.04
C VAL A 76 1.37 -3.94 -8.09
N THR A 77 2.39 -4.77 -7.83
CA THR A 77 3.43 -5.01 -8.85
C THR A 77 2.85 -5.68 -10.10
N SER A 78 3.36 -5.30 -11.28
CA SER A 78 2.95 -5.90 -12.55
C SER A 78 3.64 -7.24 -12.85
N GLY A 79 4.64 -7.64 -12.04
CA GLY A 79 5.36 -8.89 -12.22
C GLY A 79 6.51 -9.02 -11.22
N TRP A 80 7.07 -10.20 -11.13
CA TRP A 80 8.30 -10.44 -10.37
C TRP A 80 9.52 -10.18 -11.23
N THR A 81 10.58 -9.67 -10.60
CA THR A 81 11.88 -9.41 -11.26
C THR A 81 12.86 -10.56 -11.09
N ASP A 82 12.48 -11.59 -10.35
CA ASP A 82 13.29 -12.78 -10.14
C ASP A 82 13.38 -13.67 -11.39
N SER A 83 14.50 -14.34 -11.51
CA SER A 83 15.01 -15.03 -12.69
C SER A 83 14.11 -16.10 -13.30
N GLY A 84 14.14 -16.23 -14.63
CA GLY A 84 13.69 -17.38 -15.37
C GLY A 84 12.28 -17.26 -15.96
N TRP A 85 11.68 -18.41 -16.31
CA TRP A 85 10.38 -18.50 -16.98
C TRP A 85 9.21 -17.95 -16.14
N LEU A 86 9.33 -17.97 -14.81
CA LEU A 86 8.34 -17.40 -13.88
C LEU A 86 8.16 -15.90 -14.07
N THR A 87 9.22 -15.14 -14.43
CA THR A 87 9.14 -13.72 -14.72
C THR A 87 8.16 -13.45 -15.86
N GLY A 88 8.32 -14.13 -17.00
CA GLY A 88 7.41 -13.98 -18.14
C GLY A 88 5.97 -14.35 -17.79
N PHE A 89 5.77 -15.42 -17.04
CA PHE A 89 4.44 -15.86 -16.60
C PHE A 89 3.78 -14.86 -15.66
N THR A 90 4.51 -14.33 -14.67
CA THR A 90 3.95 -13.34 -13.73
C THR A 90 3.66 -12.00 -14.42
N HIS A 91 4.51 -11.53 -15.33
CA HIS A 91 4.26 -10.35 -16.16
C HIS A 91 3.02 -10.50 -17.06
N TRP A 92 2.67 -11.73 -17.46
CA TRP A 92 1.44 -12.00 -18.20
C TRP A 92 0.21 -12.08 -17.27
N LEU A 93 0.34 -12.76 -16.13
CA LEU A 93 -0.78 -13.08 -15.23
C LEU A 93 -1.17 -11.89 -14.33
N PHE A 94 -0.20 -11.22 -13.70
CA PHE A 94 -0.46 -10.21 -12.68
C PHE A 94 -1.25 -9.00 -13.19
N PRO A 95 -0.93 -8.41 -14.37
CA PRO A 95 -1.73 -7.29 -14.88
C PRO A 95 -3.17 -7.68 -15.24
N ARG A 96 -3.39 -8.94 -15.63
CA ARG A 96 -4.74 -9.44 -15.92
C ARG A 96 -5.54 -9.66 -14.65
N GLY A 97 -4.95 -10.34 -13.68
CA GLY A 97 -5.55 -10.54 -12.36
C GLY A 97 -5.85 -9.21 -11.65
N ALA A 98 -4.91 -8.27 -11.68
CA ALA A 98 -5.10 -6.94 -11.13
C ALA A 98 -6.31 -6.23 -11.73
N ARG A 99 -6.45 -6.24 -13.06
CA ARG A 99 -7.60 -5.61 -13.74
C ARG A 99 -8.93 -6.26 -13.39
N VAL A 100 -8.97 -7.59 -13.27
CA VAL A 100 -10.18 -8.33 -12.87
C VAL A 100 -10.62 -7.94 -11.47
N LEU A 101 -9.66 -7.70 -10.56
CA LEU A 101 -9.91 -7.29 -9.18
C LEU A 101 -10.06 -5.75 -9.02
N GLY A 102 -9.95 -4.98 -10.11
CA GLY A 102 -10.02 -3.53 -10.06
C GLY A 102 -8.78 -2.86 -9.47
N PHE A 103 -7.63 -3.53 -9.47
CA PHE A 103 -6.34 -3.00 -9.01
C PHE A 103 -5.57 -2.34 -10.15
N THR A 104 -4.62 -1.46 -9.83
CA THR A 104 -3.69 -0.90 -10.81
C THR A 104 -2.34 -1.61 -10.74
N PRO A 105 -1.93 -2.33 -11.82
CA PRO A 105 -0.59 -2.88 -11.91
C PRO A 105 0.43 -1.77 -12.16
N MET A 106 1.48 -1.71 -11.33
CA MET A 106 2.60 -0.79 -11.42
C MET A 106 3.86 -1.58 -11.80
N PRO A 107 4.69 -1.13 -12.75
CA PRO A 107 5.97 -1.75 -13.03
C PRO A 107 6.82 -1.89 -11.77
N ALA A 108 7.53 -3.05 -11.65
CA ALA A 108 8.34 -3.36 -10.48
C ALA A 108 9.51 -2.37 -10.29
N MET A 109 10.08 -2.36 -9.09
CA MET A 109 11.29 -1.62 -8.75
C MET A 109 12.52 -2.54 -8.89
N PRO A 110 13.72 -2.02 -9.23
CA PRO A 110 14.01 -0.62 -9.55
C PRO A 110 13.45 -0.18 -10.91
N PRO A 111 13.20 1.13 -11.11
CA PRO A 111 12.63 1.63 -12.37
C PRO A 111 13.61 1.46 -13.52
N ILE A 112 13.13 0.93 -14.65
CA ILE A 112 13.89 0.86 -15.89
C ILE A 112 13.31 1.82 -16.94
N PRO A 113 14.15 2.46 -17.79
CA PRO A 113 13.70 3.43 -18.78
C PRO A 113 12.62 2.89 -19.72
N ALA A 114 12.72 1.63 -20.13
CA ALA A 114 11.74 0.99 -21.03
C ALA A 114 10.31 0.92 -20.46
N GLU A 115 10.14 1.01 -19.14
CA GLU A 115 8.84 0.96 -18.46
C GLU A 115 8.30 2.34 -18.05
N ALA A 116 8.99 3.43 -18.40
CA ALA A 116 8.61 4.79 -17.99
C ALA A 116 7.16 5.14 -18.36
N GLU A 117 6.75 4.84 -19.60
CA GLU A 117 5.38 5.07 -20.09
C GLU A 117 4.35 4.19 -19.38
N LEU A 118 4.66 2.93 -19.10
CA LEU A 118 3.79 2.03 -18.35
C LEU A 118 3.59 2.56 -16.93
N ARG A 119 4.66 3.01 -16.29
CA ARG A 119 4.62 3.61 -14.94
C ARG A 119 3.81 4.90 -14.94
N ALA A 120 4.03 5.80 -15.91
CA ALA A 120 3.25 7.02 -16.04
C ALA A 120 1.76 6.73 -16.28
N SER A 121 1.45 5.72 -17.09
CA SER A 121 0.08 5.26 -17.33
C SER A 121 -0.57 4.71 -16.05
N ALA A 122 0.15 3.90 -15.27
CA ALA A 122 -0.34 3.39 -13.99
C ALA A 122 -0.62 4.53 -13.01
N VAL A 123 0.29 5.50 -12.86
CA VAL A 123 0.09 6.69 -12.03
C VAL A 123 -1.17 7.46 -12.45
N ARG A 124 -1.34 7.73 -13.76
CA ARG A 124 -2.55 8.40 -14.27
C ARG A 124 -3.82 7.61 -13.96
N SER A 125 -3.77 6.29 -14.05
CA SER A 125 -4.92 5.42 -13.76
C SER A 125 -5.34 5.50 -12.30
N VAL A 126 -4.39 5.47 -11.36
CA VAL A 126 -4.67 5.60 -9.92
C VAL A 126 -5.20 6.99 -9.59
N LEU A 127 -4.60 8.06 -10.14
CA LEU A 127 -5.09 9.43 -9.93
C LEU A 127 -6.49 9.63 -10.51
N LYS A 128 -6.78 9.02 -11.67
CA LYS A 128 -8.13 9.03 -12.24
C LYS A 128 -9.12 8.32 -11.33
N PHE A 129 -8.79 7.14 -10.82
CA PHE A 129 -9.62 6.44 -9.84
C PHE A 129 -9.87 7.31 -8.61
N ALA A 130 -8.80 7.89 -8.03
CA ALA A 130 -8.89 8.76 -6.85
C ALA A 130 -9.83 9.95 -7.05
N SER A 131 -9.85 10.54 -8.26
CA SER A 131 -10.68 11.71 -8.55
C SER A 131 -12.11 11.41 -8.99
N THR A 132 -12.41 10.16 -9.38
CA THR A 132 -13.74 9.79 -9.93
C THR A 132 -14.57 8.91 -9.01
N ALA A 133 -13.94 8.18 -8.08
CA ALA A 133 -14.66 7.38 -7.09
C ALA A 133 -15.31 8.30 -6.03
N SER A 134 -16.52 7.96 -5.61
CA SER A 134 -17.26 8.71 -4.58
C SER A 134 -16.54 8.69 -3.21
N LEU A 135 -15.97 7.55 -2.86
CA LEU A 135 -15.15 7.38 -1.66
C LEU A 135 -13.92 6.55 -2.05
N PRO A 136 -12.85 7.17 -2.57
CA PRO A 136 -11.67 6.43 -2.99
C PRO A 136 -10.91 5.89 -1.78
N VAL A 137 -10.68 4.57 -1.77
CA VAL A 137 -9.79 3.91 -0.81
C VAL A 137 -8.67 3.24 -1.60
N ILE A 138 -7.46 3.72 -1.40
CA ILE A 138 -6.28 3.28 -2.16
C ILE A 138 -5.27 2.66 -1.22
N GLY A 139 -4.79 1.45 -1.55
CA GLY A 139 -3.73 0.77 -0.82
C GLY A 139 -2.45 0.70 -1.63
N MET A 140 -1.31 0.98 -1.00
CA MET A 140 0.01 0.85 -1.63
C MET A 140 1.12 0.62 -0.61
N SER A 141 2.18 -0.05 -1.07
CA SER A 141 3.47 -0.05 -0.37
C SER A 141 4.41 0.94 -1.04
N PRO A 142 4.77 2.06 -0.38
CA PRO A 142 5.54 3.11 -1.00
C PRO A 142 6.98 2.72 -1.34
N GLU A 143 7.54 1.71 -0.68
CA GLU A 143 8.88 1.18 -0.96
C GLU A 143 8.98 0.52 -2.35
N GLY A 144 7.88 -0.02 -2.86
CA GLY A 144 7.77 -0.56 -4.20
C GLY A 144 8.42 -1.91 -4.45
N GLY A 145 9.00 -2.55 -3.43
CA GLY A 145 9.64 -3.85 -3.56
C GLY A 145 10.11 -4.44 -2.23
N ASP A 146 10.46 -5.72 -2.24
CA ASP A 146 10.93 -6.47 -1.08
C ASP A 146 12.19 -5.85 -0.48
N GLN A 147 12.19 -5.72 0.85
CA GLN A 147 13.33 -5.18 1.58
C GLN A 147 14.04 -6.31 2.34
N PRO A 148 15.37 -6.40 2.25
CA PRO A 148 16.15 -7.41 2.96
C PRO A 148 15.86 -7.41 4.46
N GLY A 149 15.53 -8.59 5.01
CA GLY A 149 15.20 -8.74 6.44
C GLY A 149 13.89 -8.07 6.89
N GLY A 150 13.08 -7.58 5.94
CA GLY A 150 11.82 -6.87 6.23
C GLY A 150 12.00 -5.49 6.87
N VAL A 151 13.23 -4.97 6.89
CA VAL A 151 13.56 -3.64 7.43
C VAL A 151 13.05 -2.57 6.46
N LEU A 152 12.47 -1.51 7.00
CA LEU A 152 11.90 -0.41 6.19
C LEU A 152 12.99 0.24 5.33
N GLY A 153 12.77 0.23 4.02
CA GLY A 153 13.70 0.75 3.02
C GLY A 153 13.45 2.21 2.66
N ARG A 154 14.31 2.74 1.79
CA ARG A 154 14.14 4.11 1.28
C ARG A 154 13.05 4.22 0.25
N LEU A 155 12.38 5.37 0.26
CA LEU A 155 11.38 5.69 -0.74
C LEU A 155 12.03 5.95 -2.11
N PRO A 156 11.55 5.33 -3.20
CA PRO A 156 12.00 5.66 -4.54
C PRO A 156 11.64 7.10 -4.93
N PRO A 157 12.50 7.79 -5.72
CA PRO A 157 12.22 9.15 -6.19
C PRO A 157 10.89 9.25 -6.92
N GLY A 158 10.14 10.31 -6.65
CA GLY A 158 8.83 10.60 -7.26
C GLY A 158 7.63 10.00 -6.51
N VAL A 159 7.85 9.05 -5.60
CA VAL A 159 6.75 8.42 -4.84
C VAL A 159 6.12 9.42 -3.87
N GLY A 160 6.90 10.26 -3.21
CA GLY A 160 6.37 11.32 -2.34
C GLY A 160 5.48 12.31 -3.10
N ARG A 161 5.88 12.71 -4.33
CA ARG A 161 5.04 13.54 -5.22
C ARG A 161 3.75 12.83 -5.59
N PHE A 162 3.81 11.56 -5.92
CA PHE A 162 2.64 10.76 -6.23
C PHE A 162 1.67 10.69 -5.04
N MET A 163 2.18 10.44 -3.84
CA MET A 163 1.37 10.40 -2.63
C MET A 163 0.77 11.78 -2.28
N HIS A 164 1.52 12.87 -2.50
CA HIS A 164 0.97 14.22 -2.36
C HIS A 164 -0.18 14.48 -3.33
N LEU A 165 -0.10 14.00 -4.57
CA LEU A 165 -1.21 14.12 -5.52
C LEU A 165 -2.43 13.31 -5.08
N LEU A 166 -2.22 12.10 -4.58
CA LEU A 166 -3.29 11.25 -4.04
C LEU A 166 -3.96 11.86 -2.81
N SER A 167 -3.20 12.53 -1.94
CA SER A 167 -3.75 13.12 -0.72
C SER A 167 -4.77 14.24 -0.96
N ARG A 168 -4.87 14.75 -2.18
CA ARG A 168 -5.93 15.71 -2.56
C ARG A 168 -7.32 15.06 -2.59
N SER A 169 -7.40 13.80 -2.98
CA SER A 169 -8.66 13.03 -3.03
C SER A 169 -8.78 12.06 -1.85
N CYS A 170 -7.65 11.68 -1.27
CA CYS A 170 -7.53 10.79 -0.12
C CYS A 170 -6.75 11.50 1.01
N PRO A 171 -7.33 12.52 1.66
CA PRO A 171 -6.61 13.32 2.65
C PRO A 171 -6.24 12.53 3.90
N HIS A 172 -7.00 11.50 4.27
CA HIS A 172 -6.68 10.65 5.40
C HIS A 172 -5.71 9.54 4.98
N ILE A 173 -4.52 9.56 5.57
CA ILE A 173 -3.48 8.54 5.33
C ILE A 173 -3.38 7.66 6.56
N ILE A 174 -3.56 6.36 6.38
CA ILE A 174 -3.43 5.36 7.46
C ILE A 174 -2.12 4.61 7.25
N PRO A 175 -1.14 4.75 8.16
CA PRO A 175 0.05 3.91 8.13
C PRO A 175 -0.28 2.53 8.71
N VAL A 176 0.20 1.48 8.05
CA VAL A 176 0.01 0.10 8.50
C VAL A 176 1.37 -0.58 8.57
N GLY A 177 1.70 -1.11 9.73
CA GLY A 177 2.85 -1.97 9.94
C GLY A 177 2.46 -3.43 9.79
N VAL A 178 3.24 -4.17 9.01
CA VAL A 178 3.11 -5.62 8.84
C VAL A 178 4.43 -6.28 9.13
N TRP A 179 4.44 -7.30 9.99
CA TRP A 179 5.64 -8.10 10.28
C TRP A 179 5.26 -9.49 10.77
N LYS A 180 6.22 -10.40 10.73
CA LYS A 180 6.06 -11.73 11.30
C LYS A 180 6.94 -11.88 12.53
N GLU A 181 6.36 -12.37 13.60
CA GLU A 181 7.05 -12.61 14.86
C GLU A 181 6.54 -13.93 15.46
N GLN A 182 7.47 -14.81 15.85
CA GLN A 182 7.15 -16.12 16.44
C GLN A 182 6.15 -16.93 15.60
N GLY A 183 6.28 -16.88 14.26
CA GLY A 183 5.40 -17.57 13.33
C GLY A 183 4.04 -16.89 13.11
N CYS A 184 3.70 -15.85 13.87
CA CYS A 184 2.44 -15.12 13.76
C CYS A 184 2.61 -13.86 12.92
N ILE A 185 1.64 -13.58 12.04
CA ILE A 185 1.58 -12.32 11.29
C ILE A 185 0.95 -11.26 12.19
N ASN A 186 1.61 -10.11 12.30
CA ASN A 186 1.13 -8.97 13.04
C ASN A 186 0.78 -7.84 12.07
N LEU A 187 -0.37 -7.19 12.29
CA LEU A 187 -0.78 -5.98 11.61
C LEU A 187 -1.12 -4.92 12.65
N LYS A 188 -0.52 -3.74 12.51
CA LYS A 188 -0.83 -2.60 13.36
C LYS A 188 -1.18 -1.40 12.49
N PHE A 189 -2.38 -0.88 12.69
CA PHE A 189 -2.86 0.34 12.07
C PHE A 189 -2.48 1.53 12.96
N GLY A 190 -1.84 2.53 12.37
CA GLY A 190 -1.49 3.75 13.09
C GLY A 190 -2.58 4.80 13.01
N THR A 191 -2.37 5.90 13.72
CA THR A 191 -3.27 7.05 13.72
C THR A 191 -3.36 7.66 12.32
N PRO A 192 -4.58 7.84 11.77
CA PRO A 192 -4.75 8.54 10.52
C PRO A 192 -4.22 9.97 10.60
N TYR A 193 -3.52 10.41 9.54
CA TYR A 193 -2.95 11.76 9.46
C TYR A 193 -3.21 12.40 8.10
N GLN A 194 -2.95 13.70 7.97
CA GLN A 194 -3.04 14.46 6.73
C GLN A 194 -1.71 15.14 6.39
N LEU A 195 -1.46 15.34 5.10
CA LEU A 195 -0.28 16.06 4.63
C LEU A 195 -0.56 17.55 4.59
N ASN A 196 -0.09 18.28 5.60
CA ASN A 196 -0.16 19.73 5.66
C ASN A 196 1.16 20.33 5.17
N LEU A 197 1.26 20.66 3.88
CA LEU A 197 2.47 21.17 3.27
C LEU A 197 2.39 22.68 3.02
N GLN A 198 3.51 23.35 3.24
CA GLN A 198 3.66 24.75 2.83
C GLN A 198 3.67 24.86 1.30
N SER A 199 3.03 25.89 0.75
CA SER A 199 2.86 26.09 -0.70
C SER A 199 4.15 26.39 -1.47
N ALA A 200 5.18 26.87 -0.78
CA ALA A 200 6.41 27.41 -1.39
C ALA A 200 7.50 26.35 -1.73
N LEU A 201 7.24 25.05 -1.52
CA LEU A 201 8.22 23.99 -1.75
C LEU A 201 8.39 23.69 -3.24
N SER A 202 9.63 23.52 -3.69
CA SER A 202 9.94 22.94 -5.00
C SER A 202 9.42 21.49 -5.12
N ALA A 203 9.34 20.98 -6.34
CA ALA A 203 8.87 19.62 -6.59
C ALA A 203 9.70 18.54 -5.88
N ASP A 204 11.04 18.74 -5.85
CA ASP A 204 11.95 17.76 -5.24
C ASP A 204 11.99 17.86 -3.71
N GLU A 205 11.87 19.07 -3.16
CA GLU A 205 11.70 19.25 -1.71
C GLU A 205 10.41 18.63 -1.21
N ARG A 206 9.32 18.82 -1.97
CA ARG A 206 8.03 18.22 -1.66
C ARG A 206 8.08 16.68 -1.71
N ASP A 207 8.74 16.13 -2.73
CA ASP A 207 8.92 14.67 -2.86
C ASP A 207 9.63 14.09 -1.63
N ARG A 208 10.75 14.70 -1.24
CA ARG A 208 11.54 14.27 -0.07
C ARG A 208 10.77 14.45 1.24
N LEU A 209 10.13 15.61 1.43
CA LEU A 209 9.39 15.90 2.67
C LEU A 209 8.21 14.94 2.87
N VAL A 210 7.40 14.76 1.83
CA VAL A 210 6.26 13.81 1.89
C VAL A 210 6.77 12.39 2.12
N GLY A 211 7.82 11.99 1.40
CA GLY A 211 8.44 10.70 1.60
C GLY A 211 8.85 10.47 3.05
N ASN A 212 9.57 11.41 3.65
CA ASN A 212 9.99 11.34 5.05
C ASN A 212 8.80 11.25 6.01
N ILE A 213 7.78 12.09 5.83
CA ILE A 213 6.57 12.06 6.68
C ILE A 213 5.91 10.68 6.62
N VAL A 214 5.72 10.15 5.43
CA VAL A 214 5.05 8.84 5.26
C VAL A 214 5.86 7.71 5.86
N MET A 215 7.18 7.69 5.62
CA MET A 215 8.02 6.61 6.11
C MET A 215 8.18 6.64 7.63
N HIS A 216 8.28 7.83 8.26
CA HIS A 216 8.26 7.92 9.72
C HIS A 216 6.92 7.48 10.32
N ASN A 217 5.79 7.78 9.67
CA ASN A 217 4.50 7.28 10.14
C ASN A 217 4.40 5.74 10.02
N ILE A 218 4.91 5.13 8.95
CA ILE A 218 4.99 3.67 8.84
C ILE A 218 5.94 3.12 9.92
N ALA A 219 7.12 3.72 10.11
CA ALA A 219 8.07 3.31 11.13
C ALA A 219 7.47 3.34 12.54
N SER A 220 6.63 4.33 12.84
CA SER A 220 6.00 4.47 14.16
C SER A 220 5.13 3.29 14.59
N VAL A 221 4.63 2.52 13.62
CA VAL A 221 3.79 1.34 13.87
C VAL A 221 4.55 0.01 13.78
N LEU A 222 5.84 0.05 13.44
CA LEU A 222 6.70 -1.11 13.35
C LEU A 222 7.53 -1.32 14.64
N PRO A 223 7.92 -2.57 14.94
CA PRO A 223 8.96 -2.86 15.93
C PRO A 223 10.25 -2.11 15.59
N GLU A 224 11.00 -1.70 16.61
CA GLU A 224 12.21 -0.86 16.47
C GLU A 224 13.22 -1.45 15.49
N GLN A 225 13.47 -2.75 15.54
CA GLN A 225 14.40 -3.45 14.66
C GLN A 225 14.02 -3.45 13.18
N LEU A 226 12.76 -3.09 12.84
CA LEU A 226 12.29 -3.02 11.45
C LEU A 226 12.18 -1.60 10.91
N ARG A 227 12.47 -0.56 11.70
CA ARG A 227 12.30 0.84 11.31
C ARG A 227 13.41 1.37 10.38
N GLY A 228 14.56 0.69 10.30
CA GLY A 228 15.68 1.13 9.49
C GLY A 228 16.18 2.53 9.89
N GLU A 229 16.37 3.40 8.91
CA GLU A 229 16.83 4.78 9.14
C GLU A 229 15.77 5.73 9.73
N TYR A 230 14.55 5.25 9.92
CA TYR A 230 13.40 6.03 10.45
C TYR A 230 13.12 5.77 11.94
N SER A 231 14.13 5.24 12.66
CA SER A 231 14.08 4.99 14.13
C SER A 231 14.07 6.27 14.93
#